data_37ed963582cd315a772f0b54a4d158a2
#
_entry.id   37ed963582cd315a772f0b54a4d158a2
#
_cell.length_a   1.000
_cell.length_b   1.000
_cell.length_c   1.000
_cell.angle_alpha   90.00
_cell.angle_beta   90.00
_cell.angle_gamma   90.00
#
_symmetry.space_group_name_H-M   'P 1'
#
loop_
_entity.id
_entity.type
_entity.pdbx_description
1 polymer ?
#
loop_
_entity_poly.entity_id
_entity_poly.type
_entity_poly.pdbx_seq_one_letter_code
_entity_poly.pdbx_strand_id
1 'polypeptide(L)'
;MAITKRSNKGTALTHDELDSNFTHLGGDGTYAMPTTDGTSGQVMSTNGSGQVSFTTLSGVTATISNAYPVGSIYMNCSNATNPATLLGFGTWSSFGAGRVLIGLDSGDSDFNSAEETGGSKTHTLSVAELPSHSHTISGNISRSGFSFEHHQTNSRLPGQNFDTNPSVSNTGSGNAHNNVQPYIVVYMWKRTA
;
A
#
# COMPACT_ATOMS: atom_id res chain seq x y z
N MET A 1 52.22 29.18 12.23
CA MET A 1 53.61 28.81 11.86
C MET A 1 53.56 28.08 10.51
N ALA A 2 54.46 28.37 9.59
CA ALA A 2 54.41 27.71 8.26
C ALA A 2 55.12 26.33 8.33
N ILE A 3 54.59 25.33 7.59
CA ILE A 3 55.25 24.00 7.49
C ILE A 3 56.60 24.16 6.80
N THR A 4 57.65 23.68 7.48
CA THR A 4 59.00 23.71 6.92
C THR A 4 59.22 22.46 6.05
N LYS A 5 59.36 22.63 4.74
CA LYS A 5 59.62 21.55 3.79
C LYS A 5 61.13 21.28 3.71
N ARG A 6 61.50 19.99 3.72
CA ARG A 6 62.92 19.58 3.53
C ARG A 6 63.53 20.15 2.24
N SER A 7 62.77 20.20 1.16
CA SER A 7 63.19 20.78 -0.13
C SER A 7 63.59 22.25 -0.06
N ASN A 8 63.00 23.03 0.87
CA ASN A 8 63.29 24.45 1.03
C ASN A 8 64.51 24.68 1.95
N LYS A 9 64.83 23.70 2.79
CA LYS A 9 65.95 23.83 3.76
C LYS A 9 67.28 23.36 3.21
N GLY A 10 67.29 22.43 2.23
CA GLY A 10 68.50 21.84 1.66
C GLY A 10 69.28 20.88 2.60
N THR A 11 68.85 20.69 3.85
CA THR A 11 69.36 19.81 4.86
C THR A 11 68.23 18.98 5.48
N ALA A 12 68.61 17.95 6.30
CA ALA A 12 67.60 17.19 7.04
C ALA A 12 66.82 18.10 8.00
N LEU A 13 65.54 17.84 8.21
CA LEU A 13 64.73 18.51 9.23
C LEU A 13 65.24 18.07 10.63
N THR A 14 65.30 18.99 11.56
CA THR A 14 65.52 18.69 12.97
C THR A 14 64.28 18.04 13.60
N HIS A 15 64.47 17.44 14.78
CA HIS A 15 63.32 16.89 15.53
C HIS A 15 62.28 17.96 15.82
N ASP A 16 62.69 19.15 16.26
CA ASP A 16 61.79 20.28 16.56
C ASP A 16 61.00 20.77 15.33
N GLU A 17 61.63 20.73 14.14
CA GLU A 17 60.95 21.11 12.89
C GLU A 17 59.93 20.05 12.45
N LEU A 18 60.27 18.74 12.70
CA LEU A 18 59.32 17.65 12.49
C LEU A 18 58.12 17.74 13.45
N ASP A 19 58.39 17.91 14.74
CA ASP A 19 57.37 18.06 15.77
C ASP A 19 56.49 19.28 15.52
N SER A 20 57.10 20.41 15.12
CA SER A 20 56.35 21.61 14.72
C SER A 20 55.45 21.37 13.50
N ASN A 21 55.92 20.60 12.51
CA ASN A 21 55.10 20.24 11.36
C ASN A 21 53.93 19.36 11.72
N PHE A 22 54.13 18.38 12.64
CA PHE A 22 53.01 17.56 13.15
C PHE A 22 52.07 18.35 14.01
N THR A 23 52.57 19.25 14.86
CA THR A 23 51.75 20.14 15.67
C THR A 23 50.94 21.09 14.79
N HIS A 24 51.49 21.52 13.65
CA HIS A 24 50.81 22.37 12.70
C HIS A 24 49.65 21.64 11.96
N LEU A 25 49.80 20.34 11.70
CA LEU A 25 48.74 19.50 11.17
C LEU A 25 47.61 19.30 12.17
N GLY A 26 47.90 19.45 13.49
CA GLY A 26 46.91 19.19 14.56
C GLY A 26 46.34 20.42 15.25
N GLY A 27 46.78 21.68 14.96
CA GLY A 27 46.35 22.72 15.88
C GLY A 27 46.58 24.18 15.59
N ASP A 28 46.82 24.64 14.35
CA ASP A 28 46.95 26.07 14.07
C ASP A 28 45.65 26.82 13.70
N GLY A 29 44.51 26.19 13.98
CA GLY A 29 43.21 26.81 13.76
C GLY A 29 42.61 26.58 12.39
N THR A 30 43.28 25.86 11.47
CA THR A 30 42.67 25.57 10.16
C THR A 30 41.91 24.24 10.17
N TYR A 31 42.44 23.22 10.87
CA TYR A 31 41.73 21.94 11.11
C TYR A 31 42.20 21.31 12.41
N ALA A 32 41.44 21.45 13.48
CA ALA A 32 41.69 20.74 14.74
C ALA A 32 41.18 19.32 14.66
N MET A 33 42.07 18.34 14.64
CA MET A 33 41.69 16.93 14.73
C MET A 33 41.35 16.56 16.17
N PRO A 34 40.40 15.66 16.43
CA PRO A 34 40.15 15.13 17.75
C PRO A 34 41.41 14.46 18.33
N THR A 35 41.67 14.73 19.60
CA THR A 35 42.85 14.15 20.32
C THR A 35 42.57 12.77 20.90
N THR A 36 41.31 12.35 20.86
CA THR A 36 40.86 11.04 21.35
C THR A 36 40.11 10.32 20.24
N ASP A 37 40.16 9.00 20.26
CA ASP A 37 39.35 8.17 19.36
C ASP A 37 37.84 8.29 19.67
N GLY A 38 37.01 8.15 18.67
CA GLY A 38 35.59 8.09 18.82
C GLY A 38 35.09 6.74 19.35
N THR A 39 33.81 6.64 19.65
CA THR A 39 33.20 5.35 19.97
C THR A 39 32.62 4.68 18.72
N SER A 40 32.45 3.36 18.79
CA SER A 40 31.88 2.59 17.67
C SER A 40 30.55 3.20 17.20
N GLY A 41 30.41 3.39 15.86
CA GLY A 41 29.24 3.99 15.25
C GLY A 41 29.25 5.51 15.11
N GLN A 42 30.32 6.19 15.58
CA GLN A 42 30.53 7.60 15.31
C GLN A 42 31.24 7.83 13.98
N VAL A 43 30.95 8.97 13.37
CA VAL A 43 31.63 9.48 12.17
C VAL A 43 32.35 10.75 12.48
N MET A 44 33.43 11.00 11.76
CA MET A 44 34.12 12.26 11.83
C MET A 44 33.36 13.33 11.05
N SER A 45 32.99 14.41 11.73
CA SER A 45 32.21 15.52 11.15
C SER A 45 32.94 16.84 11.35
N THR A 46 32.76 17.80 10.45
CA THR A 46 33.25 19.17 10.55
C THR A 46 32.10 20.12 10.93
N ASN A 47 32.42 21.14 11.74
CA ASN A 47 31.48 22.23 12.05
C ASN A 47 31.47 23.37 11.03
N GLY A 48 32.22 23.25 9.93
CA GLY A 48 32.37 24.29 8.90
C GLY A 48 33.30 25.45 9.28
N SER A 49 33.89 25.44 10.48
CA SER A 49 34.79 26.47 11.02
C SER A 49 36.17 25.90 11.40
N GLY A 50 36.60 24.84 10.71
CA GLY A 50 37.93 24.24 10.89
C GLY A 50 38.06 23.24 12.06
N GLN A 51 36.97 22.94 12.77
CA GLN A 51 36.98 21.89 13.80
C GLN A 51 36.40 20.59 13.29
N VAL A 52 37.04 19.50 13.64
CA VAL A 52 36.60 18.13 13.34
C VAL A 52 36.34 17.42 14.67
N SER A 53 35.23 16.76 14.79
CA SER A 53 34.82 16.02 15.98
C SER A 53 34.15 14.70 15.59
N PHE A 54 34.12 13.73 16.52
CA PHE A 54 33.33 12.53 16.35
C PHE A 54 31.87 12.79 16.73
N THR A 55 30.96 12.50 15.81
CA THR A 55 29.52 12.70 16.00
C THR A 55 28.79 11.40 15.80
N THR A 56 27.89 11.07 16.69
CA THR A 56 26.95 9.95 16.48
C THR A 56 25.98 10.32 15.36
N LEU A 57 25.80 9.42 14.40
CA LEU A 57 24.85 9.60 13.29
C LEU A 57 23.39 9.48 13.77
N SER A 58 22.99 10.34 14.73
CA SER A 58 21.59 10.42 15.15
C SER A 58 20.66 10.99 14.05
N GLY A 59 21.25 11.68 13.06
CA GLY A 59 20.51 12.29 11.96
C GLY A 59 19.98 11.30 10.91
N VAL A 60 20.51 10.09 10.81
CA VAL A 60 20.03 9.09 9.84
C VAL A 60 18.63 8.60 10.24
N THR A 61 18.40 8.37 11.52
CA THR A 61 17.07 8.00 12.04
C THR A 61 16.06 9.13 11.81
N ALA A 62 16.47 10.40 12.02
CA ALA A 62 15.62 11.55 11.72
C ALA A 62 15.32 11.68 10.23
N THR A 63 16.28 11.35 9.34
CA THR A 63 16.07 11.38 7.89
C THR A 63 15.09 10.29 7.43
N ILE A 64 15.22 9.06 7.97
CA ILE A 64 14.28 7.97 7.67
C ILE A 64 12.90 8.29 8.25
N SER A 65 12.81 8.87 9.45
CA SER A 65 11.53 9.27 10.04
C SER A 65 10.80 10.34 9.24
N ASN A 66 11.54 11.22 8.53
CA ASN A 66 10.98 12.22 7.63
C ASN A 66 10.44 11.60 6.32
N ALA A 67 11.00 10.47 5.88
CA ALA A 67 10.48 9.73 4.73
C ALA A 67 9.12 9.06 5.01
N TYR A 68 8.80 8.86 6.28
CA TYR A 68 7.53 8.28 6.72
C TYR A 68 6.86 9.17 7.77
N PRO A 69 6.28 10.33 7.40
CA PRO A 69 5.51 11.15 8.34
C PRO A 69 4.33 10.36 8.94
N VAL A 70 3.77 10.85 10.05
CA VAL A 70 2.53 10.26 10.63
C VAL A 70 1.44 10.22 9.56
N GLY A 71 0.76 9.08 9.43
CA GLY A 71 -0.19 8.79 8.35
C GLY A 71 0.40 8.02 7.17
N SER A 72 1.72 7.90 7.03
CA SER A 72 2.35 7.11 5.95
C SER A 72 2.04 5.63 6.09
N ILE A 73 1.96 4.96 4.93
CA ILE A 73 1.79 3.52 4.83
C ILE A 73 3.13 2.87 4.43
N TYR A 74 3.56 1.90 5.22
CA TYR A 74 4.67 1.01 4.91
C TYR A 74 4.13 -0.32 4.39
N MET A 75 4.66 -0.80 3.28
CA MET A 75 4.28 -2.07 2.67
C MET A 75 5.48 -3.01 2.53
N ASN A 76 5.26 -4.31 2.82
CA ASN A 76 6.28 -5.34 2.65
C ASN A 76 5.62 -6.65 2.18
N CYS A 77 6.20 -7.29 1.17
CA CYS A 77 5.64 -8.50 0.59
C CYS A 77 5.89 -9.76 1.43
N SER A 78 6.98 -9.80 2.19
CA SER A 78 7.45 -11.04 2.85
C SER A 78 7.74 -10.89 4.34
N ASN A 79 7.97 -9.67 4.84
CA ASN A 79 8.35 -9.44 6.24
C ASN A 79 7.16 -8.89 7.03
N ALA A 80 6.67 -9.68 8.00
CA ALA A 80 5.56 -9.34 8.89
C ALA A 80 5.99 -8.50 10.11
N THR A 81 7.29 -8.22 10.27
CA THR A 81 7.80 -7.48 11.44
C THR A 81 7.25 -6.06 11.44
N ASN A 82 6.79 -5.61 12.61
CA ASN A 82 6.30 -4.23 12.76
C ASN A 82 7.40 -3.22 12.41
N PRO A 83 7.11 -2.20 11.59
CA PRO A 83 8.09 -1.19 11.19
C PRO A 83 8.77 -0.45 12.36
N ALA A 84 8.13 -0.33 13.53
CA ALA A 84 8.79 0.21 14.72
C ALA A 84 10.06 -0.57 15.08
N THR A 85 10.02 -1.89 14.99
CA THR A 85 11.18 -2.76 15.22
C THR A 85 12.14 -2.76 14.03
N LEU A 86 11.61 -2.75 12.81
CA LEU A 86 12.41 -2.87 11.59
C LEU A 86 13.18 -1.58 11.27
N LEU A 87 12.53 -0.42 11.46
CA LEU A 87 13.07 0.89 11.12
C LEU A 87 13.62 1.64 12.36
N GLY A 88 13.30 1.15 13.57
CA GLY A 88 13.78 1.71 14.83
C GLY A 88 13.10 3.00 15.28
N PHE A 89 11.93 3.35 14.71
CA PHE A 89 11.21 4.56 15.08
C PHE A 89 9.69 4.45 14.87
N GLY A 90 8.95 5.37 15.52
CA GLY A 90 7.52 5.56 15.34
C GLY A 90 6.66 4.45 15.95
N THR A 91 5.36 4.71 15.98
CA THR A 91 4.33 3.74 16.34
C THR A 91 3.55 3.36 15.08
N TRP A 92 3.32 2.07 14.89
CA TRP A 92 2.71 1.54 13.67
C TRP A 92 1.60 0.55 14.01
N SER A 93 0.51 0.65 13.31
CA SER A 93 -0.61 -0.28 13.40
C SER A 93 -0.85 -0.98 12.05
N SER A 94 -1.34 -2.21 12.09
CA SER A 94 -1.77 -2.92 10.88
C SER A 94 -2.87 -2.11 10.17
N PHE A 95 -2.81 -2.04 8.84
CA PHE A 95 -3.69 -1.20 8.04
C PHE A 95 -4.23 -1.93 6.83
N GLY A 96 -5.48 -1.63 6.44
CA GLY A 96 -6.07 -2.07 5.19
C GLY A 96 -6.26 -3.59 5.03
N ALA A 97 -6.39 -4.35 6.14
CA ALA A 97 -6.51 -5.81 6.10
C ALA A 97 -7.65 -6.27 5.18
N GLY A 98 -7.31 -7.01 4.12
CA GLY A 98 -8.25 -7.54 3.13
C GLY A 98 -8.90 -6.47 2.24
N ARG A 99 -8.31 -5.28 2.12
CA ARG A 99 -8.82 -4.16 1.31
C ARG A 99 -7.79 -3.73 0.27
N VAL A 100 -8.29 -3.16 -0.82
CA VAL A 100 -7.51 -2.45 -1.83
C VAL A 100 -7.48 -0.97 -1.46
N LEU A 101 -6.35 -0.31 -1.64
CA LEU A 101 -6.22 1.12 -1.42
C LEU A 101 -6.73 1.86 -2.66
N ILE A 102 -7.56 2.88 -2.44
CA ILE A 102 -8.12 3.74 -3.47
C ILE A 102 -7.69 5.18 -3.17
N GLY A 103 -7.39 5.96 -4.19
CA GLY A 103 -7.11 7.39 -4.04
C GLY A 103 -8.36 8.16 -3.60
N LEU A 104 -8.20 9.14 -2.72
CA LEU A 104 -9.29 10.03 -2.31
C LEU A 104 -9.75 10.87 -3.53
N ASP A 105 -11.05 10.90 -3.75
CA ASP A 105 -11.71 11.80 -4.69
C ASP A 105 -12.81 12.58 -3.96
N SER A 106 -12.55 13.86 -3.71
CA SER A 106 -13.48 14.75 -3.01
C SER A 106 -14.79 15.01 -3.77
N GLY A 107 -14.83 14.69 -5.05
CA GLY A 107 -16.02 14.83 -5.91
C GLY A 107 -16.93 13.60 -5.93
N ASP A 108 -16.46 12.47 -5.44
CA ASP A 108 -17.20 11.20 -5.40
C ASP A 108 -17.64 10.87 -3.97
N SER A 109 -18.94 10.68 -3.77
CA SER A 109 -19.50 10.39 -2.44
C SER A 109 -18.99 9.10 -1.80
N ASP A 110 -18.49 8.17 -2.60
CA ASP A 110 -18.00 6.87 -2.12
C ASP A 110 -16.50 6.90 -1.72
N PHE A 111 -15.77 7.98 -2.09
CA PHE A 111 -14.31 8.08 -1.91
C PHE A 111 -13.85 9.42 -1.36
N ASN A 112 -14.72 10.21 -0.74
CA ASN A 112 -14.45 11.59 -0.34
C ASN A 112 -13.81 11.76 1.05
N SER A 113 -13.70 10.71 1.81
CA SER A 113 -13.14 10.73 3.17
C SER A 113 -11.94 9.80 3.30
N ALA A 114 -10.85 10.32 3.90
CA ALA A 114 -9.68 9.49 4.18
C ALA A 114 -10.03 8.34 5.14
N GLU A 115 -9.53 7.13 4.84
CA GLU A 115 -9.76 5.90 5.60
C GLU A 115 -11.21 5.38 5.57
N GLU A 116 -12.07 5.96 4.77
CA GLU A 116 -13.38 5.41 4.49
C GLU A 116 -13.30 4.00 3.92
N THR A 117 -14.28 3.16 4.23
CA THR A 117 -14.27 1.76 3.81
C THR A 117 -15.58 1.38 3.18
N GLY A 118 -15.52 0.73 2.02
CA GLY A 118 -16.68 0.27 1.26
C GLY A 118 -16.43 -1.03 0.53
N GLY A 119 -17.35 -1.32 -0.40
CA GLY A 119 -17.28 -2.48 -1.27
C GLY A 119 -17.64 -3.82 -0.62
N SER A 120 -17.80 -4.84 -1.44
CA SER A 120 -18.14 -6.20 -1.01
C SER A 120 -17.33 -7.23 -1.79
N LYS A 121 -16.86 -8.29 -1.11
CA LYS A 121 -16.14 -9.42 -1.73
C LYS A 121 -17.06 -10.31 -2.56
N THR A 122 -18.33 -10.37 -2.22
CA THR A 122 -19.32 -11.19 -2.92
C THR A 122 -20.59 -10.40 -3.10
N HIS A 123 -21.30 -10.65 -4.19
CA HIS A 123 -22.58 -10.01 -4.47
C HIS A 123 -23.57 -11.02 -5.01
N THR A 124 -24.81 -10.99 -4.52
CA THR A 124 -25.94 -11.72 -5.09
C THR A 124 -26.76 -10.74 -5.92
N LEU A 125 -26.91 -11.01 -7.21
CA LEU A 125 -27.66 -10.16 -8.11
C LEU A 125 -29.11 -10.05 -7.67
N SER A 126 -29.61 -8.84 -7.58
CA SER A 126 -31.04 -8.55 -7.45
C SER A 126 -31.73 -8.51 -8.83
N VAL A 127 -33.04 -8.64 -8.85
CA VAL A 127 -33.82 -8.54 -10.12
C VAL A 127 -33.60 -7.20 -10.81
N ALA A 128 -33.42 -6.12 -10.06
CA ALA A 128 -33.19 -4.78 -10.60
C ALA A 128 -31.83 -4.60 -11.29
N GLU A 129 -30.85 -5.46 -10.98
CA GLU A 129 -29.50 -5.43 -11.56
C GLU A 129 -29.38 -6.28 -12.83
N LEU A 130 -30.42 -7.07 -13.14
CA LEU A 130 -30.48 -7.82 -14.39
C LEU A 130 -30.93 -6.92 -15.53
N PRO A 131 -30.32 -7.02 -16.73
CA PRO A 131 -30.85 -6.36 -17.91
C PRO A 131 -32.29 -6.76 -18.16
N SER A 132 -33.12 -5.81 -18.59
CA SER A 132 -34.49 -6.12 -19.01
C SER A 132 -34.50 -7.17 -20.12
N HIS A 133 -35.17 -8.29 -19.90
CA HIS A 133 -35.26 -9.36 -20.87
C HIS A 133 -36.67 -9.99 -20.85
N SER A 134 -37.05 -10.68 -21.92
CA SER A 134 -38.31 -11.42 -22.04
C SER A 134 -38.06 -12.85 -22.51
N HIS A 135 -38.97 -13.74 -22.14
CA HIS A 135 -38.97 -15.12 -22.65
C HIS A 135 -40.16 -15.29 -23.56
N THR A 136 -39.92 -15.77 -24.76
CA THR A 136 -41.01 -16.16 -25.67
C THR A 136 -41.13 -17.67 -25.61
N ILE A 137 -42.30 -18.14 -25.23
CA ILE A 137 -42.62 -19.57 -25.32
C ILE A 137 -43.16 -19.80 -26.72
N SER A 138 -42.28 -20.30 -27.61
CA SER A 138 -42.67 -20.73 -28.97
C SER A 138 -42.89 -22.24 -28.93
N GLY A 139 -44.16 -22.62 -29.00
CA GLY A 139 -44.58 -24.01 -29.09
C GLY A 139 -46.11 -24.10 -29.16
N ASN A 140 -46.62 -24.94 -30.02
CA ASN A 140 -48.03 -25.33 -29.95
C ASN A 140 -48.24 -26.01 -28.60
N ILE A 141 -49.01 -25.43 -27.71
CA ILE A 141 -49.51 -26.12 -26.53
C ILE A 141 -50.52 -27.15 -27.08
N SER A 142 -49.98 -28.25 -27.61
CA SER A 142 -50.77 -29.35 -28.12
C SER A 142 -51.53 -29.95 -26.94
N ARG A 143 -52.82 -29.85 -26.99
CA ARG A 143 -53.68 -30.71 -26.19
C ARG A 143 -53.52 -32.14 -26.67
N SER A 144 -52.54 -32.84 -26.15
CA SER A 144 -52.45 -34.28 -26.32
C SER A 144 -53.50 -34.93 -25.38
N GLY A 145 -54.60 -35.39 -25.95
CA GLY A 145 -55.47 -36.28 -25.25
C GLY A 145 -56.95 -36.16 -25.45
N PHE A 146 -57.44 -35.21 -26.21
CA PHE A 146 -58.91 -35.17 -26.51
C PHE A 146 -59.17 -35.06 -27.99
N SER A 147 -59.46 -36.16 -28.64
CA SER A 147 -60.11 -36.21 -29.95
C SER A 147 -61.58 -35.93 -29.70
N PHE A 148 -62.05 -34.73 -30.07
CA PHE A 148 -63.46 -34.46 -30.25
C PHE A 148 -63.80 -34.65 -31.71
N GLU A 149 -64.64 -35.66 -32.02
CA GLU A 149 -65.30 -35.74 -33.32
C GLU A 149 -66.15 -34.46 -33.49
N HIS A 150 -66.07 -33.90 -34.67
CA HIS A 150 -66.62 -32.66 -35.05
C HIS A 150 -68.14 -32.72 -35.10
N HIS A 151 -68.83 -32.24 -34.05
CA HIS A 151 -70.24 -31.85 -34.13
C HIS A 151 -70.31 -30.33 -33.94
N GLN A 152 -70.74 -29.65 -34.99
CA GLN A 152 -71.05 -28.22 -34.98
C GLN A 152 -72.16 -27.92 -33.98
N THR A 153 -71.85 -27.54 -32.78
CA THR A 153 -72.68 -26.68 -31.93
C THR A 153 -71.79 -25.90 -31.01
N ASN A 154 -72.00 -24.58 -30.98
CA ASN A 154 -71.36 -23.63 -30.10
C ASN A 154 -71.71 -23.87 -28.60
N SER A 155 -71.25 -24.96 -28.02
CA SER A 155 -71.44 -25.25 -26.62
C SER A 155 -70.10 -25.17 -25.89
N ARG A 156 -69.78 -24.03 -25.33
CA ARG A 156 -68.78 -23.89 -24.27
C ARG A 156 -69.21 -24.76 -23.10
N LEU A 157 -68.48 -25.81 -22.82
CA LEU A 157 -68.69 -26.57 -21.57
C LEU A 157 -68.30 -25.69 -20.39
N PRO A 158 -69.20 -25.46 -19.41
CA PRO A 158 -68.86 -24.70 -18.21
C PRO A 158 -67.88 -25.47 -17.35
N GLY A 159 -66.79 -24.86 -16.97
CA GLY A 159 -65.91 -25.37 -15.92
C GLY A 159 -64.50 -25.83 -16.30
N GLN A 160 -64.08 -25.65 -17.54
CA GLN A 160 -62.66 -25.88 -17.90
C GLN A 160 -61.88 -24.57 -17.89
N ASN A 161 -61.29 -24.25 -16.79
CA ASN A 161 -60.23 -23.25 -16.72
C ASN A 161 -59.00 -23.78 -17.50
N PHE A 162 -58.81 -23.24 -18.67
CA PHE A 162 -57.55 -23.44 -19.37
C PHE A 162 -56.53 -22.49 -18.75
N ASP A 163 -55.53 -23.05 -18.09
CA ASP A 163 -54.39 -22.26 -17.68
C ASP A 163 -53.67 -21.81 -18.96
N THR A 164 -53.98 -20.59 -19.39
CA THR A 164 -53.42 -19.98 -20.61
C THR A 164 -52.05 -19.34 -20.36
N ASN A 165 -51.52 -19.53 -19.14
CA ASN A 165 -50.25 -18.94 -18.75
C ASN A 165 -49.23 -20.03 -18.45
N PRO A 166 -48.51 -20.53 -19.46
CA PRO A 166 -47.45 -21.50 -19.22
C PRO A 166 -46.38 -20.88 -18.32
N SER A 167 -46.18 -21.46 -17.16
CA SER A 167 -45.16 -21.02 -16.26
C SER A 167 -43.80 -21.53 -16.74
N VAL A 168 -42.82 -20.61 -16.89
CA VAL A 168 -41.42 -20.98 -17.08
C VAL A 168 -40.80 -21.19 -15.71
N SER A 169 -40.20 -22.34 -15.50
CA SER A 169 -39.49 -22.63 -14.25
C SER A 169 -38.32 -21.67 -14.06
N ASN A 170 -38.07 -21.29 -12.82
CA ASN A 170 -36.90 -20.48 -12.48
C ASN A 170 -35.62 -21.28 -12.81
N THR A 171 -34.66 -20.59 -13.43
CA THR A 171 -33.33 -21.13 -13.68
C THR A 171 -32.32 -20.30 -12.89
N GLY A 172 -31.43 -20.97 -12.17
CA GLY A 172 -30.42 -20.35 -11.29
C GLY A 172 -30.69 -20.59 -9.82
N SER A 173 -29.65 -20.54 -9.00
CA SER A 173 -29.72 -20.84 -7.56
C SER A 173 -29.66 -19.60 -6.67
N GLY A 174 -29.52 -18.39 -7.23
CA GLY A 174 -29.39 -17.16 -6.46
C GLY A 174 -28.10 -17.08 -5.61
N ASN A 175 -27.08 -17.84 -5.95
CA ASN A 175 -25.80 -17.82 -5.23
C ASN A 175 -25.04 -16.53 -5.52
N ALA A 176 -24.35 -16.02 -4.49
CA ALA A 176 -23.47 -14.89 -4.66
C ALA A 176 -22.27 -15.24 -5.56
N HIS A 177 -21.89 -14.33 -6.43
CA HIS A 177 -20.67 -14.42 -7.22
C HIS A 177 -19.51 -13.68 -6.55
N ASN A 178 -18.28 -14.03 -6.92
CA ASN A 178 -17.06 -13.39 -6.45
C ASN A 178 -16.86 -12.02 -7.17
N ASN A 179 -16.62 -10.99 -6.37
CA ASN A 179 -16.39 -9.61 -6.83
C ASN A 179 -14.92 -9.19 -6.71
N VAL A 180 -14.02 -10.11 -6.30
CA VAL A 180 -12.62 -9.79 -6.03
C VAL A 180 -11.84 -9.86 -7.34
N GLN A 181 -11.17 -8.75 -7.70
CA GLN A 181 -10.20 -8.74 -8.80
C GLN A 181 -8.96 -9.57 -8.46
N PRO A 182 -8.13 -9.96 -9.45
CA PRO A 182 -6.83 -10.57 -9.18
C PRO A 182 -6.00 -9.69 -8.23
N TYR A 183 -5.39 -10.29 -7.20
CA TYR A 183 -4.68 -9.56 -6.16
C TYR A 183 -3.41 -10.27 -5.73
N ILE A 184 -2.53 -9.51 -5.07
CA ILE A 184 -1.38 -10.01 -4.31
C ILE A 184 -1.51 -9.50 -2.87
N VAL A 185 -1.26 -10.37 -1.90
CA VAL A 185 -1.33 -10.00 -0.48
C VAL A 185 0.03 -9.51 -0.02
N VAL A 186 0.03 -8.38 0.69
CA VAL A 186 1.22 -7.78 1.30
C VAL A 186 0.90 -7.35 2.75
N TYR A 187 1.93 -7.21 3.57
CA TYR A 187 1.80 -6.59 4.89
C TYR A 187 1.73 -5.07 4.72
N MET A 188 0.72 -4.45 5.31
CA MET A 188 0.56 -3.00 5.32
C MET A 188 0.48 -2.48 6.75
N TRP A 189 1.22 -1.41 7.03
CA TRP A 189 1.29 -0.75 8.32
C TRP A 189 1.13 0.74 8.14
N LYS A 190 0.31 1.38 8.97
CA LYS A 190 0.16 2.83 9.01
C LYS A 190 0.92 3.40 10.20
N ARG A 191 1.72 4.44 9.99
CA ARG A 191 2.35 5.17 11.08
C ARG A 191 1.32 6.01 11.83
N THR A 192 1.25 5.84 13.19
CA THR A 192 0.29 6.53 14.06
C THR A 192 0.94 7.57 14.97
N ALA A 193 2.26 7.45 15.20
CA ALA A 193 3.05 8.44 15.96
C ALA A 193 4.53 8.39 15.56
#